data_dfe789167557f942d5e67de65aec9305
#
_entry.id   dfe789167557f942d5e67de65aec9305
#
_cell.length_a   1.000
_cell.length_b   1.000
_cell.length_c   1.000
_cell.angle_alpha   90.00
_cell.angle_beta   90.00
_cell.angle_gamma   90.00
#
_symmetry.space_group_name_H-M   'P 1'
#
loop_
_entity.id
_entity.type
_entity.pdbx_description
1 polymer ?
#
loop_
_entity_poly.entity_id
_entity_poly.type
_entity_poly.pdbx_seq_one_letter_code
_entity_poly.pdbx_strand_id
1 'polypeptide(L)'
;MELMTDTPWGRIQQSGMTSAQISDLLAICLSRDPKDAERMLPLARKLVRDFGPERLTNMCQADFEGNLESYETDRVLAGIELGRRSVNAGKGQVREIKGADLGAQEFATFFGKASEERFAIALLTTKSTIIGIREIHRGTRDSSLVDAKMVFGSALKEGAARIILGHNHPSGDPEPSPEDIDITRKLVEGGRLLDLEVLDHIIVGHAPDGTLRYTSLRRRGLM
;
A
#
# COMPACT_ATOMS: atom_id res chain seq x y z
N MET A 1 -38.44 -6.56 2.08
CA MET A 1 -37.43 -5.50 2.32
C MET A 1 -37.07 -4.94 0.96
N GLU A 2 -37.85 -3.96 0.48
CA GLU A 2 -37.58 -3.31 -0.80
C GLU A 2 -36.19 -2.67 -0.74
N LEU A 3 -35.34 -3.07 -1.66
CA LEU A 3 -34.05 -2.45 -1.87
C LEU A 3 -34.30 -1.00 -2.30
N MET A 4 -33.95 -0.04 -1.44
CA MET A 4 -33.95 1.39 -1.77
C MET A 4 -32.80 1.65 -2.78
N THR A 5 -33.02 1.20 -4.02
CA THR A 5 -32.00 1.16 -5.07
C THR A 5 -31.51 2.53 -5.50
N ASP A 6 -32.30 3.58 -5.25
CA ASP A 6 -31.97 4.96 -5.65
C ASP A 6 -31.41 5.84 -4.51
N THR A 7 -31.02 5.24 -3.41
CA THR A 7 -30.34 5.95 -2.31
C THR A 7 -28.83 5.90 -2.50
N PRO A 8 -28.03 6.82 -1.87
CA PRO A 8 -26.57 6.76 -1.90
C PRO A 8 -26.03 5.38 -1.48
N TRP A 9 -26.58 4.78 -0.42
CA TRP A 9 -26.23 3.42 0.03
C TRP A 9 -26.62 2.34 -0.96
N GLY A 10 -27.80 2.41 -1.56
CA GLY A 10 -28.29 1.46 -2.54
C GLY A 10 -27.40 1.46 -3.81
N ARG A 11 -27.03 2.63 -4.29
CA ARG A 11 -26.12 2.77 -5.44
C ARG A 11 -24.74 2.19 -5.16
N ILE A 12 -24.18 2.43 -3.97
CA ILE A 12 -22.89 1.85 -3.59
C ILE A 12 -22.95 0.33 -3.44
N GLN A 13 -24.03 -0.21 -2.90
CA GLN A 13 -24.19 -1.66 -2.80
C GLN A 13 -24.27 -2.34 -4.17
N GLN A 14 -24.85 -1.67 -5.17
CA GLN A 14 -24.95 -2.19 -6.54
C GLN A 14 -23.64 -2.06 -7.35
N SER A 15 -23.00 -0.90 -7.27
CA SER A 15 -21.87 -0.55 -8.15
C SER A 15 -20.50 -0.64 -7.47
N GLY A 16 -20.48 -0.81 -6.16
CA GLY A 16 -19.25 -0.78 -5.34
C GLY A 16 -18.75 0.62 -5.02
N MET A 17 -17.94 0.72 -3.96
CA MET A 17 -17.37 1.99 -3.46
C MET A 17 -16.53 2.73 -4.52
N THR A 18 -15.78 2.01 -5.33
CA THR A 18 -14.84 2.58 -6.32
C THR A 18 -15.53 3.26 -7.49
N SER A 19 -16.76 2.86 -7.81
CA SER A 19 -17.57 3.45 -8.89
C SER A 19 -18.63 4.44 -8.39
N ALA A 20 -18.68 4.67 -7.07
CA ALA A 20 -19.62 5.60 -6.47
C ALA A 20 -19.34 7.05 -6.86
N GLN A 21 -20.41 7.83 -7.02
CA GLN A 21 -20.27 9.27 -7.22
C GLN A 21 -19.72 9.94 -5.94
N ILE A 22 -18.89 10.97 -6.11
CA ILE A 22 -18.33 11.72 -4.97
C ILE A 22 -19.43 12.30 -4.08
N SER A 23 -20.55 12.74 -4.67
CA SER A 23 -21.70 13.23 -3.90
C SER A 23 -22.35 12.15 -3.05
N ASP A 24 -22.38 10.89 -3.49
CA ASP A 24 -22.92 9.78 -2.71
C ASP A 24 -22.00 9.44 -1.55
N LEU A 25 -20.68 9.38 -1.81
CA LEU A 25 -19.68 9.16 -0.76
C LEU A 25 -19.73 10.27 0.30
N LEU A 26 -19.85 11.53 -0.14
CA LEU A 26 -19.94 12.67 0.76
C LEU A 26 -21.26 12.64 1.56
N ALA A 27 -22.38 12.32 0.93
CA ALA A 27 -23.67 12.20 1.63
C ALA A 27 -23.62 11.12 2.73
N ILE A 28 -22.94 10.01 2.48
CA ILE A 28 -22.73 8.95 3.47
C ILE A 28 -21.85 9.44 4.63
N CYS A 29 -20.77 10.15 4.35
CA CYS A 29 -19.90 10.72 5.39
C CYS A 29 -20.64 11.73 6.27
N LEU A 30 -21.55 12.50 5.68
CA LEU A 30 -22.39 13.48 6.38
C LEU A 30 -23.52 12.82 7.19
N SER A 31 -23.96 11.61 6.83
CA SER A 31 -25.12 10.95 7.40
C SER A 31 -24.83 10.24 8.73
N ARG A 32 -25.88 10.08 9.55
CA ARG A 32 -25.87 9.30 10.81
C ARG A 32 -26.26 7.85 10.57
N ASP A 33 -27.11 7.63 9.59
CA ASP A 33 -27.65 6.32 9.20
C ASP A 33 -27.99 6.31 7.69
N PRO A 34 -28.34 5.16 7.11
CA PRO A 34 -28.68 5.05 5.69
C PRO A 34 -29.81 5.94 5.20
N LYS A 35 -30.81 6.24 6.04
CA LYS A 35 -31.92 7.13 5.67
C LYS A 35 -31.51 8.60 5.69
N ASP A 36 -30.64 8.96 6.62
CA ASP A 36 -30.09 10.31 6.72
C ASP A 36 -29.19 10.66 5.52
N ALA A 37 -28.58 9.66 4.86
CA ALA A 37 -27.78 9.86 3.67
C ALA A 37 -28.60 10.44 2.49
N GLU A 38 -29.86 10.08 2.39
CA GLU A 38 -30.79 10.64 1.40
C GLU A 38 -31.06 12.13 1.66
N ARG A 39 -31.26 12.48 2.92
CA ARG A 39 -31.44 13.87 3.38
C ARG A 39 -30.20 14.72 3.13
N MET A 40 -29.02 14.15 3.28
CA MET A 40 -27.72 14.83 3.09
C MET A 40 -27.30 14.96 1.62
N LEU A 41 -27.90 14.20 0.71
CA LEU A 41 -27.52 14.19 -0.69
C LEU A 41 -27.63 15.56 -1.40
N PRO A 42 -28.66 16.38 -1.18
CA PRO A 42 -28.70 17.74 -1.76
C PRO A 42 -27.55 18.62 -1.30
N LEU A 43 -27.19 18.56 -0.01
CA LEU A 43 -26.05 19.30 0.53
C LEU A 43 -24.74 18.78 -0.06
N ALA A 44 -24.55 17.47 -0.11
CA ALA A 44 -23.37 16.86 -0.71
C ALA A 44 -23.19 17.25 -2.19
N ARG A 45 -24.28 17.25 -2.99
CA ARG A 45 -24.25 17.72 -4.38
C ARG A 45 -23.91 19.20 -4.50
N LYS A 46 -24.43 20.04 -3.57
CA LYS A 46 -24.09 21.46 -3.52
C LYS A 46 -22.59 21.62 -3.26
N LEU A 47 -22.06 20.99 -2.22
CA LEU A 47 -20.64 21.07 -1.85
C LEU A 47 -19.71 20.61 -3.01
N VAL A 48 -20.03 19.47 -3.63
CA VAL A 48 -19.26 18.97 -4.79
C VAL A 48 -19.31 19.95 -5.97
N ARG A 49 -20.44 20.58 -6.22
CA ARG A 49 -20.58 21.58 -7.30
C ARG A 49 -19.84 22.88 -6.99
N ASP A 50 -19.94 23.38 -5.75
CA ASP A 50 -19.42 24.69 -5.35
C ASP A 50 -17.89 24.65 -5.17
N PHE A 51 -17.35 23.55 -4.67
CA PHE A 51 -15.93 23.39 -4.39
C PHE A 51 -15.19 22.56 -5.45
N GLY A 52 -15.87 21.66 -6.14
CA GLY A 52 -15.27 20.68 -7.04
C GLY A 52 -14.50 19.56 -6.28
N PRO A 53 -14.25 18.42 -6.94
CA PRO A 53 -13.60 17.26 -6.31
C PRO A 53 -12.21 17.57 -5.72
N GLU A 54 -11.46 18.42 -6.41
CA GLU A 54 -10.07 18.75 -6.04
C GLU A 54 -9.98 19.59 -4.77
N ARG A 55 -10.97 20.41 -4.48
CA ARG A 55 -11.01 21.30 -3.30
C ARG A 55 -11.62 20.65 -2.07
N LEU A 56 -12.34 19.53 -2.21
CA LEU A 56 -12.89 18.80 -1.07
C LEU A 56 -11.83 18.41 -0.04
N THR A 57 -10.61 18.14 -0.48
CA THR A 57 -9.48 17.80 0.41
C THR A 57 -8.96 18.99 1.22
N ASN A 58 -9.37 20.22 0.88
CA ASN A 58 -8.93 21.46 1.51
C ASN A 58 -10.07 22.17 2.24
N MET A 59 -11.22 21.53 2.45
CA MET A 59 -12.35 22.08 3.18
C MET A 59 -12.00 22.33 4.65
N CYS A 60 -12.56 23.40 5.20
CA CYS A 60 -12.43 23.78 6.59
C CYS A 60 -13.80 23.97 7.24
N GLN A 61 -13.81 24.24 8.54
CA GLN A 61 -15.05 24.38 9.33
C GLN A 61 -15.98 25.46 8.77
N ALA A 62 -15.44 26.58 8.29
CA ALA A 62 -16.21 27.68 7.72
C ALA A 62 -17.00 27.29 6.45
N ASP A 63 -16.56 26.28 5.70
CA ASP A 63 -17.26 25.83 4.48
C ASP A 63 -18.59 25.13 4.79
N PHE A 64 -18.78 24.72 6.04
CA PHE A 64 -19.99 24.03 6.53
C PHE A 64 -20.89 24.89 7.40
N GLU A 65 -20.49 26.13 7.73
CA GLU A 65 -21.28 27.01 8.60
C GLU A 65 -22.71 27.19 8.08
N GLY A 66 -23.67 27.06 9.00
CA GLY A 66 -25.10 27.17 8.70
C GLY A 66 -25.73 25.97 7.98
N ASN A 67 -24.96 24.93 7.64
CA ASN A 67 -25.46 23.74 6.98
C ASN A 67 -25.39 22.47 7.85
N LEU A 68 -24.46 22.42 8.80
CA LEU A 68 -24.20 21.25 9.66
C LEU A 68 -23.96 21.69 11.11
N GLU A 69 -24.26 20.78 12.03
CA GLU A 69 -23.82 20.88 13.42
C GLU A 69 -22.29 20.68 13.52
N SER A 70 -21.69 21.28 14.56
CA SER A 70 -20.23 21.24 14.74
C SER A 70 -19.65 19.82 14.68
N TYR A 71 -20.26 18.86 15.38
CA TYR A 71 -19.77 17.47 15.39
C TYR A 71 -19.93 16.75 14.04
N GLU A 72 -20.90 17.12 13.21
CA GLU A 72 -21.08 16.58 11.87
C GLU A 72 -19.96 17.08 10.95
N THR A 73 -19.65 18.37 11.06
CA THR A 73 -18.53 19.01 10.38
C THR A 73 -17.20 18.36 10.78
N ASP A 74 -16.95 18.21 12.09
CA ASP A 74 -15.72 17.59 12.60
C ASP A 74 -15.53 16.15 12.08
N ARG A 75 -16.61 15.37 11.99
CA ARG A 75 -16.56 14.00 11.47
C ARG A 75 -16.15 13.95 10.00
N VAL A 76 -16.70 14.85 9.18
CA VAL A 76 -16.34 14.94 7.75
C VAL A 76 -14.91 15.39 7.59
N LEU A 77 -14.51 16.42 8.30
CA LEU A 77 -13.12 16.94 8.26
C LEU A 77 -12.12 15.88 8.73
N ALA A 78 -12.47 15.09 9.77
CA ALA A 78 -11.63 13.97 10.21
C ALA A 78 -11.49 12.90 9.13
N GLY A 79 -12.58 12.57 8.39
CA GLY A 79 -12.54 11.64 7.27
C GLY A 79 -11.67 12.15 6.11
N ILE A 80 -11.81 13.42 5.76
CA ILE A 80 -10.99 14.09 4.74
C ILE A 80 -9.51 14.07 5.15
N GLU A 81 -9.21 14.43 6.40
CA GLU A 81 -7.85 14.46 6.93
C GLU A 81 -7.23 13.06 6.98
N LEU A 82 -8.00 12.05 7.37
CA LEU A 82 -7.55 10.65 7.34
C LEU A 82 -7.21 10.21 5.90
N GLY A 83 -8.08 10.51 4.93
CA GLY A 83 -7.82 10.25 3.51
C GLY A 83 -6.58 10.99 3.01
N ARG A 84 -6.42 12.26 3.35
CA ARG A 84 -5.26 13.09 3.01
C ARG A 84 -3.97 12.50 3.60
N ARG A 85 -3.98 12.10 4.86
CA ARG A 85 -2.82 11.44 5.51
C ARG A 85 -2.50 10.11 4.87
N SER A 86 -3.50 9.29 4.55
CA SER A 86 -3.32 7.99 3.89
C SER A 86 -2.70 8.16 2.50
N VAL A 87 -3.21 9.10 1.70
CA VAL A 87 -2.66 9.43 0.37
C VAL A 87 -1.25 10.01 0.49
N ASN A 88 -0.99 10.87 1.49
CA ASN A 88 0.32 11.48 1.72
C ASN A 88 1.30 10.51 2.39
N ALA A 89 0.83 9.56 3.18
CA ALA A 89 1.67 8.45 3.68
C ALA A 89 2.19 7.58 2.51
N GLY A 90 1.38 7.42 1.45
CA GLY A 90 1.84 6.81 0.19
C GLY A 90 2.68 7.77 -0.70
N LYS A 91 2.54 9.08 -0.52
CA LYS A 91 3.32 10.13 -1.22
C LYS A 91 4.55 10.60 -0.46
N GLY A 92 4.85 9.97 0.70
CA GLY A 92 6.10 10.22 1.40
C GLY A 92 7.26 10.00 0.45
N GLN A 93 8.01 11.04 0.15
CA GLN A 93 9.14 11.21 -0.77
C GLN A 93 9.16 10.12 -1.87
N VAL A 94 9.09 10.54 -3.14
CA VAL A 94 9.33 9.64 -4.29
C VAL A 94 10.64 8.90 -4.01
N ARG A 95 10.54 7.72 -3.38
CA ARG A 95 11.70 6.94 -2.95
C ARG A 95 12.15 6.11 -4.13
N GLU A 96 13.07 6.69 -4.88
CA GLU A 96 13.76 5.97 -5.94
C GLU A 96 14.85 5.11 -5.32
N ILE A 97 14.82 3.80 -5.55
CA ILE A 97 15.88 2.90 -5.09
C ILE A 97 17.07 3.00 -6.07
N LYS A 98 18.06 3.77 -5.67
CA LYS A 98 19.32 3.95 -6.43
C LYS A 98 20.43 2.98 -6.02
N GLY A 99 20.10 1.87 -5.41
CA GLY A 99 21.08 0.85 -5.04
C GLY A 99 20.65 0.00 -3.86
N ALA A 100 21.45 -1.02 -3.57
CA ALA A 100 21.14 -2.00 -2.53
C ALA A 100 21.06 -1.38 -1.12
N ASP A 101 21.80 -0.30 -0.86
CA ASP A 101 21.80 0.37 0.44
C ASP A 101 20.41 0.93 0.79
N LEU A 102 19.78 1.62 -0.17
CA LEU A 102 18.42 2.15 0.01
C LEU A 102 17.40 1.03 0.10
N GLY A 103 17.53 -0.02 -0.73
CA GLY A 103 16.69 -1.20 -0.64
C GLY A 103 16.77 -1.87 0.73
N ALA A 104 17.98 -2.00 1.29
CA ALA A 104 18.20 -2.57 2.61
C ALA A 104 17.54 -1.74 3.73
N GLN A 105 17.63 -0.42 3.66
CA GLN A 105 16.96 0.47 4.60
C GLN A 105 15.43 0.34 4.56
N GLU A 106 14.86 0.24 3.36
CA GLU A 106 13.41 0.04 3.17
C GLU A 106 12.96 -1.30 3.75
N PHE A 107 13.66 -2.39 3.46
CA PHE A 107 13.34 -3.70 4.03
C PHE A 107 13.58 -3.76 5.54
N ALA A 108 14.65 -3.16 6.05
CA ALA A 108 14.91 -3.07 7.48
C ALA A 108 13.78 -2.31 8.22
N THR A 109 13.29 -1.22 7.62
CA THR A 109 12.14 -0.47 8.13
C THR A 109 10.86 -1.30 8.09
N PHE A 110 10.63 -2.04 7.01
CA PHE A 110 9.45 -2.88 6.82
C PHE A 110 9.41 -4.08 7.78
N PHE A 111 10.51 -4.79 7.93
CA PHE A 111 10.59 -5.96 8.82
C PHE A 111 10.72 -5.56 10.29
N GLY A 112 11.32 -4.41 10.59
CA GLY A 112 11.59 -3.98 11.95
C GLY A 112 12.42 -5.02 12.72
N LYS A 113 12.06 -5.25 13.99
CA LYS A 113 12.69 -6.27 14.85
C LYS A 113 11.88 -7.59 14.84
N ALA A 114 11.59 -8.11 13.65
CA ALA A 114 10.86 -9.37 13.53
C ALA A 114 11.68 -10.53 14.13
N SER A 115 11.03 -11.33 14.98
CA SER A 115 11.62 -12.51 15.62
C SER A 115 11.58 -13.78 14.77
N GLU A 116 10.91 -13.72 13.63
CA GLU A 116 10.77 -14.79 12.63
C GLU A 116 11.20 -14.31 11.24
N GLU A 117 11.57 -15.24 10.39
CA GLU A 117 11.88 -14.94 9.00
C GLU A 117 10.63 -14.49 8.25
N ARG A 118 10.75 -13.43 7.47
CA ARG A 118 9.70 -12.85 6.65
C ARG A 118 10.25 -12.56 5.27
N PHE A 119 9.53 -12.96 4.25
CA PHE A 119 9.86 -12.68 2.86
C PHE A 119 8.90 -11.66 2.30
N ALA A 120 9.43 -10.64 1.65
CA ALA A 120 8.66 -9.55 1.07
C ALA A 120 9.21 -9.15 -0.31
N ILE A 121 8.40 -8.43 -1.07
CA ILE A 121 8.82 -7.81 -2.34
C ILE A 121 8.59 -6.31 -2.30
N ALA A 122 9.56 -5.55 -2.75
CA ALA A 122 9.36 -4.14 -3.07
C ALA A 122 8.93 -4.03 -4.53
N LEU A 123 7.79 -3.38 -4.74
CA LEU A 123 7.16 -3.15 -6.04
C LEU A 123 7.64 -1.82 -6.58
N LEU A 124 8.12 -1.78 -7.82
CA LEU A 124 8.75 -0.60 -8.40
C LEU A 124 8.12 -0.22 -9.75
N THR A 125 8.11 1.07 -10.01
CA THR A 125 7.84 1.61 -11.35
C THR A 125 9.04 1.38 -12.28
N THR A 126 8.89 1.68 -13.57
CA THR A 126 9.99 1.69 -14.55
C THR A 126 11.16 2.62 -14.17
N LYS A 127 10.89 3.66 -13.35
CA LYS A 127 11.90 4.59 -12.82
C LYS A 127 12.47 4.16 -11.47
N SER A 128 12.27 2.90 -11.06
CA SER A 128 12.71 2.35 -9.76
C SER A 128 12.15 3.09 -8.53
N THR A 129 11.01 3.73 -8.69
CA THR A 129 10.27 4.35 -7.58
C THR A 129 9.43 3.29 -6.86
N ILE A 130 9.47 3.26 -5.54
CA ILE A 130 8.67 2.33 -4.73
C ILE A 130 7.18 2.64 -4.88
N ILE A 131 6.40 1.65 -5.33
CA ILE A 131 4.94 1.62 -5.29
C ILE A 131 4.49 1.17 -3.89
N GLY A 132 5.14 0.15 -3.35
CA GLY A 132 4.86 -0.41 -2.03
C GLY A 132 5.73 -1.62 -1.74
N ILE A 133 5.67 -2.11 -0.50
CA ILE A 133 6.28 -3.38 -0.09
C ILE A 133 5.16 -4.33 0.33
N ARG A 134 5.26 -5.60 -0.10
CA ARG A 134 4.26 -6.64 0.19
C ARG A 134 4.94 -7.84 0.83
N GLU A 135 4.44 -8.23 1.99
CA GLU A 135 4.81 -9.50 2.61
C GLU A 135 4.23 -10.65 1.82
N ILE A 136 5.07 -11.60 1.44
CA ILE A 136 4.70 -12.80 0.68
C ILE A 136 4.61 -14.00 1.59
N HIS A 137 5.54 -14.10 2.54
CA HIS A 137 5.60 -15.23 3.47
C HIS A 137 6.10 -14.77 4.85
N ARG A 138 5.65 -15.47 5.89
CA ARG A 138 6.05 -15.26 7.28
C ARG A 138 6.18 -16.60 7.99
N GLY A 139 7.24 -16.77 8.78
CA GLY A 139 7.50 -17.97 9.62
C GLY A 139 8.31 -19.04 8.89
N THR A 140 8.82 -19.99 9.64
CA THR A 140 9.69 -21.14 9.32
C THR A 140 10.84 -20.88 8.32
N ARG A 141 12.03 -21.41 8.67
CA ARG A 141 13.29 -21.33 7.89
C ARG A 141 13.25 -22.00 6.50
N ASP A 142 12.07 -22.30 6.00
CA ASP A 142 11.92 -23.04 4.75
C ASP A 142 11.57 -22.06 3.64
N SER A 143 12.61 -21.48 3.02
CA SER A 143 12.50 -20.64 1.82
C SER A 143 11.85 -21.38 0.64
N SER A 144 11.73 -22.71 0.73
CA SER A 144 11.00 -23.53 -0.24
C SER A 144 9.50 -23.23 -0.29
N LEU A 145 8.96 -22.50 0.70
CA LEU A 145 7.55 -22.09 0.77
C LEU A 145 7.25 -20.75 0.06
N VAL A 146 8.26 -20.04 -0.45
CA VAL A 146 8.00 -18.83 -1.26
C VAL A 146 7.47 -19.25 -2.62
N ASP A 147 6.15 -19.11 -2.80
CA ASP A 147 5.48 -19.45 -4.07
C ASP A 147 5.64 -18.30 -5.08
N ALA A 148 6.24 -18.60 -6.23
CA ALA A 148 6.38 -17.67 -7.35
C ALA A 148 5.03 -17.06 -7.79
N LYS A 149 3.92 -17.80 -7.67
CA LYS A 149 2.57 -17.29 -7.99
C LYS A 149 2.18 -16.14 -7.06
N MET A 150 2.53 -16.22 -5.77
CA MET A 150 2.26 -15.16 -4.81
C MET A 150 3.10 -13.91 -5.11
N VAL A 151 4.39 -14.10 -5.42
CA VAL A 151 5.31 -13.04 -5.79
C VAL A 151 4.82 -12.29 -7.02
N PHE A 152 4.67 -13.01 -8.14
CA PHE A 152 4.29 -12.39 -9.41
C PHE A 152 2.83 -11.95 -9.44
N GLY A 153 1.93 -12.71 -8.83
CA GLY A 153 0.52 -12.32 -8.72
C GLY A 153 0.32 -11.00 -8.00
N SER A 154 1.07 -10.78 -6.91
CA SER A 154 1.06 -9.51 -6.18
C SER A 154 1.63 -8.37 -7.04
N ALA A 155 2.76 -8.60 -7.71
CA ALA A 155 3.41 -7.59 -8.53
C ALA A 155 2.57 -7.16 -9.74
N LEU A 156 1.98 -8.13 -10.45
CA LEU A 156 1.13 -7.88 -11.62
C LEU A 156 -0.18 -7.16 -11.23
N LYS A 157 -0.80 -7.56 -10.12
CA LYS A 157 -2.02 -6.92 -9.61
C LYS A 157 -1.82 -5.43 -9.33
N GLU A 158 -0.64 -5.03 -8.88
CA GLU A 158 -0.32 -3.65 -8.52
C GLU A 158 0.40 -2.89 -9.64
N GLY A 159 0.53 -3.49 -10.82
CA GLY A 159 1.12 -2.84 -11.99
C GLY A 159 2.61 -2.52 -11.82
N ALA A 160 3.34 -3.31 -11.04
CA ALA A 160 4.78 -3.14 -10.90
C ALA A 160 5.49 -3.46 -12.21
N ALA A 161 6.47 -2.63 -12.58
CA ALA A 161 7.35 -2.88 -13.72
C ALA A 161 8.59 -3.68 -13.32
N ARG A 162 9.00 -3.59 -12.05
CA ARG A 162 10.19 -4.24 -11.49
C ARG A 162 9.93 -4.60 -10.04
N ILE A 163 10.67 -5.57 -9.52
CA ILE A 163 10.65 -5.95 -8.11
C ILE A 163 12.05 -6.09 -7.53
N ILE A 164 12.14 -5.89 -6.21
CA ILE A 164 13.28 -6.31 -5.41
C ILE A 164 12.75 -7.30 -4.38
N LEU A 165 13.43 -8.43 -4.26
CA LEU A 165 13.15 -9.42 -3.23
C LEU A 165 13.84 -9.01 -1.93
N GLY A 166 13.23 -9.31 -0.80
CA GLY A 166 13.83 -9.06 0.49
C GLY A 166 13.37 -10.04 1.54
N HIS A 167 14.28 -10.44 2.42
CA HIS A 167 13.91 -11.14 3.65
C HIS A 167 14.84 -10.77 4.80
N ASN A 168 14.39 -11.03 6.02
CA ASN A 168 15.17 -10.79 7.21
C ASN A 168 15.68 -12.09 7.82
N HIS A 169 16.90 -12.04 8.35
CA HIS A 169 17.42 -13.08 9.22
C HIS A 169 17.36 -12.63 10.70
N PRO A 170 16.52 -13.26 11.54
CA PRO A 170 16.43 -12.94 12.96
C PRO A 170 17.75 -13.17 13.71
N SER A 171 18.64 -14.03 13.20
CA SER A 171 20.00 -14.24 13.74
C SER A 171 20.87 -12.99 13.68
N GLY A 172 20.54 -12.02 12.82
CA GLY A 172 21.32 -10.83 12.53
C GLY A 172 22.46 -11.03 11.53
N ASP A 173 22.72 -12.26 11.09
CA ASP A 173 23.68 -12.56 10.03
C ASP A 173 22.98 -12.59 8.65
N PRO A 174 23.28 -11.65 7.74
CA PRO A 174 22.65 -11.58 6.42
C PRO A 174 23.30 -12.49 5.38
N GLU A 175 24.06 -13.50 5.79
CA GLU A 175 24.67 -14.45 4.84
C GLU A 175 23.58 -15.32 4.20
N PRO A 176 23.49 -15.37 2.84
CA PRO A 176 22.48 -16.14 2.15
C PRO A 176 22.66 -17.64 2.32
N SER A 177 21.57 -18.37 2.56
CA SER A 177 21.56 -19.83 2.49
C SER A 177 21.58 -20.33 1.03
N PRO A 178 21.90 -21.60 0.77
CA PRO A 178 21.74 -22.19 -0.57
C PRO A 178 20.30 -22.06 -1.09
N GLU A 179 19.32 -22.22 -0.22
CA GLU A 179 17.90 -22.13 -0.52
C GLU A 179 17.51 -20.71 -0.97
N ASP A 180 18.10 -19.68 -0.36
CA ASP A 180 17.89 -18.27 -0.76
C ASP A 180 18.41 -18.02 -2.18
N ILE A 181 19.54 -18.59 -2.50
CA ILE A 181 20.14 -18.48 -3.84
C ILE A 181 19.27 -19.20 -4.86
N ASP A 182 18.78 -20.39 -4.54
CA ASP A 182 17.98 -21.20 -5.45
C ASP A 182 16.61 -20.57 -5.72
N ILE A 183 15.92 -20.08 -4.69
CA ILE A 183 14.63 -19.38 -4.90
C ILE A 183 14.84 -18.07 -5.68
N THR A 184 15.93 -17.35 -5.43
CA THR A 184 16.28 -16.15 -6.19
C THR A 184 16.42 -16.45 -7.67
N ARG A 185 17.16 -17.47 -8.04
CA ARG A 185 17.36 -17.86 -9.44
C ARG A 185 16.05 -18.22 -10.12
N LYS A 186 15.21 -19.03 -9.46
CA LYS A 186 13.85 -19.37 -9.96
C LYS A 186 12.99 -18.12 -10.20
N LEU A 187 13.02 -17.16 -9.26
CA LEU A 187 12.25 -15.93 -9.39
C LEU A 187 12.83 -15.01 -10.49
N VAL A 188 14.15 -14.94 -10.66
CA VAL A 188 14.76 -14.20 -11.78
C VAL A 188 14.34 -14.77 -13.13
N GLU A 189 14.36 -16.09 -13.29
CA GLU A 189 13.90 -16.76 -14.53
C GLU A 189 12.41 -16.52 -14.78
N GLY A 190 11.57 -16.70 -13.75
CA GLY A 190 10.13 -16.43 -13.84
C GLY A 190 9.81 -14.98 -14.19
N GLY A 191 10.54 -14.04 -13.60
CA GLY A 191 10.40 -12.63 -13.89
C GLY A 191 10.72 -12.27 -15.34
N ARG A 192 11.76 -12.88 -15.92
CA ARG A 192 12.11 -12.69 -17.35
C ARG A 192 11.00 -13.14 -18.29
N LEU A 193 10.30 -14.23 -17.96
CA LEU A 193 9.19 -14.73 -18.78
C LEU A 193 7.95 -13.83 -18.73
N LEU A 194 7.82 -13.03 -17.66
CA LEU A 194 6.68 -12.15 -17.43
C LEU A 194 6.99 -10.67 -17.72
N ASP A 195 8.16 -10.36 -18.29
CA ASP A 195 8.65 -8.98 -18.45
C ASP A 195 8.65 -8.18 -17.14
N LEU A 196 8.83 -8.86 -16.01
CA LEU A 196 8.88 -8.32 -14.67
C LEU A 196 10.28 -8.50 -14.08
N GLU A 197 11.14 -7.52 -14.25
CA GLU A 197 12.55 -7.62 -13.86
C GLU A 197 12.71 -7.73 -12.34
N VAL A 198 13.42 -8.78 -11.89
CA VAL A 198 13.90 -8.90 -10.51
C VAL A 198 15.25 -8.19 -10.40
N LEU A 199 15.26 -7.01 -9.78
CA LEU A 199 16.46 -6.16 -9.73
C LEU A 199 17.52 -6.65 -8.76
N ASP A 200 17.12 -7.15 -7.60
CA ASP A 200 18.01 -7.62 -6.54
C ASP A 200 17.27 -8.56 -5.59
N HIS A 201 18.03 -9.28 -4.77
CA HIS A 201 17.54 -9.91 -3.56
C HIS A 201 18.39 -9.43 -2.39
N ILE A 202 17.74 -8.80 -1.40
CA ILE A 202 18.39 -8.16 -0.27
C ILE A 202 18.01 -8.88 1.01
N ILE A 203 19.00 -9.44 1.68
CA ILE A 203 18.85 -10.06 3.00
C ILE A 203 19.28 -9.06 4.05
N VAL A 204 18.42 -8.80 5.05
CA VAL A 204 18.71 -7.87 6.13
C VAL A 204 18.83 -8.58 7.46
N GLY A 205 19.75 -8.12 8.28
CA GLY A 205 19.92 -8.54 9.66
C GLY A 205 20.33 -7.36 10.53
N HIS A 206 20.19 -7.50 11.84
CA HIS A 206 20.64 -6.49 12.79
C HIS A 206 21.69 -7.08 13.72
N ALA A 207 22.84 -6.42 13.82
CA ALA A 207 23.83 -6.76 14.80
C ALA A 207 23.29 -6.55 16.24
N PRO A 208 23.90 -7.13 17.27
CA PRO A 208 23.46 -6.96 18.66
C PRO A 208 23.36 -5.50 19.13
N ASP A 209 24.18 -4.61 18.55
CA ASP A 209 24.16 -3.18 18.81
C ASP A 209 23.05 -2.42 18.06
N GLY A 210 22.24 -3.14 17.25
CA GLY A 210 21.18 -2.57 16.42
C GLY A 210 21.65 -2.08 15.04
N THR A 211 22.92 -2.20 14.72
CA THR A 211 23.45 -1.81 13.40
C THR A 211 22.85 -2.68 12.31
N LEU A 212 22.31 -2.05 11.27
CA LEU A 212 21.79 -2.75 10.09
C LEU A 212 22.96 -3.39 9.33
N ARG A 213 22.83 -4.70 9.08
CA ARG A 213 23.67 -5.47 8.17
C ARG A 213 22.81 -5.96 7.02
N TYR A 214 23.39 -6.07 5.83
CA TYR A 214 22.66 -6.61 4.69
C TYR A 214 23.59 -7.26 3.68
N THR A 215 23.02 -8.16 2.88
CA THR A 215 23.66 -8.75 1.70
C THR A 215 22.78 -8.49 0.49
N SER A 216 23.37 -8.03 -0.61
CA SER A 216 22.76 -7.98 -1.94
C SER A 216 23.30 -9.14 -2.76
N LEU A 217 22.41 -10.04 -3.21
CA LEU A 217 22.79 -11.17 -4.02
C LEU A 217 23.29 -10.72 -5.40
N ARG A 218 22.71 -9.64 -5.94
CA ARG A 218 23.18 -9.03 -7.20
C ARG A 218 24.62 -8.54 -7.10
N ARG A 219 24.95 -7.78 -6.04
CA ARG A 219 26.34 -7.29 -5.82
C ARG A 219 27.34 -8.44 -5.66
N ARG A 220 26.88 -9.58 -5.12
CA ARG A 220 27.70 -10.79 -4.95
C ARG A 220 27.75 -11.68 -6.18
N GLY A 221 26.99 -11.37 -7.24
CA GLY A 221 26.94 -12.17 -8.46
C GLY A 221 26.25 -13.53 -8.28
N LEU A 222 25.29 -13.63 -7.34
CA LEU A 222 24.62 -14.89 -6.97
C LEU A 222 23.23 -15.06 -7.61
N MET A 223 22.80 -14.14 -8.49
CA MET A 223 21.50 -14.20 -9.16
C MET A 223 21.62 -14.15 -10.68
#